data_c8428b6e77099a8fe5941f80228b80cd
#
_entry.id   c8428b6e77099a8fe5941f80228b80cd
#
_cell.length_a   1.000
_cell.length_b   1.000
_cell.length_c   1.000
_cell.angle_alpha   90.00
_cell.angle_beta   90.00
_cell.angle_gamma   90.00
#
_symmetry.space_group_name_H-M   'P 1'
#
loop_
_entity.id
_entity.type
_entity.pdbx_description
1 polymer ?
#
loop_
_entity_poly.entity_id
_entity_poly.type
_entity_poly.pdbx_seq_one_letter_code
_entity_poly.pdbx_strand_id
1 'polypeptide(L)'
;LGDVYKRQELMRDHNDNVVVVCSIENLDPVGVHTGDSITVAPAMTLTDREYQIMRDQSIAILRAVGVDTGGCNIQFAQDPKTGRLVVIEMNPRVSRSSALASKATGFPIAKIAAKLAIGYTLDEIPNDITKETPASFEPTLDYVVVKAPRFAFEKFPGVDDTLTTTMKSVGEAMALGRNFRGALNKVLRSLETKFAGFWTRPDDALTNNGEKTVADLLEEIKRPTENRIYTVEYLLRQGVSIDDLYAATAIDPWFLGEIKALVDVRNEIVNAPVLTGEMIQLAKYNGFSDRQIASLRTEIDGEAGVRNLRNRLGIHPVYKAVDTCAAEFEAKTPYHYSAYEYDSAAESEVAPQKDRPKVIILGSGPNRIGQGIEFDYSCVHAAQALSAVGYETIMVNCNPETVSTDYDTADRLYFEPLTLEDVLEAVSYTHLRAHETLRYL
;
A
#
# COMPACT_ATOMS: atom_id res chain seq x y z
N LEU A 1 -15.90 -1.88 22.84
CA LEU A 1 -15.36 -2.27 21.55
C LEU A 1 -15.27 -1.01 20.70
N GLY A 2 -14.21 -0.79 19.99
CA GLY A 2 -13.87 0.45 19.26
C GLY A 2 -12.39 0.76 19.40
N ASP A 3 -11.66 -0.15 20.09
CA ASP A 3 -10.21 -0.06 20.20
C ASP A 3 -9.59 -0.28 18.82
N VAL A 4 -8.54 0.45 18.51
CA VAL A 4 -7.84 0.38 17.22
C VAL A 4 -6.62 -0.51 17.34
N TYR A 5 -6.39 -1.36 16.34
CA TYR A 5 -5.15 -2.14 16.24
C TYR A 5 -3.98 -1.26 15.88
N LYS A 6 -2.96 -1.27 16.72
CA LYS A 6 -1.63 -0.72 16.46
C LYS A 6 -0.61 -1.86 16.53
N ARG A 7 0.41 -1.76 15.72
CA ARG A 7 1.45 -2.78 15.65
C ARG A 7 2.81 -2.16 15.46
N GLN A 8 3.82 -2.79 16.06
CA GLN A 8 5.22 -2.46 15.79
C GLN A 8 5.99 -3.72 15.39
N GLU A 9 6.79 -3.60 14.34
CA GLU A 9 7.81 -4.57 13.95
C GLU A 9 9.13 -4.12 14.53
N LEU A 10 9.79 -4.97 15.30
CA LEU A 10 11.04 -4.65 15.99
C LEU A 10 12.11 -5.68 15.67
N MET A 11 13.36 -5.25 15.79
CA MET A 11 14.52 -6.12 15.80
C MET A 11 15.39 -5.85 17.01
N ARG A 12 16.06 -6.91 17.52
CA ARG A 12 17.01 -6.81 18.62
C ARG A 12 18.20 -7.71 18.35
N ASP A 13 19.39 -7.24 18.76
CA ASP A 13 20.62 -8.03 18.75
C ASP A 13 21.06 -8.43 20.17
N HIS A 14 22.10 -9.25 20.26
CA HIS A 14 22.62 -9.75 21.55
C HIS A 14 23.33 -8.67 22.39
N ASN A 15 23.66 -7.50 21.82
CA ASN A 15 24.17 -6.33 22.54
C ASN A 15 23.06 -5.42 23.08
N ASP A 16 21.78 -5.85 22.96
CA ASP A 16 20.60 -5.10 23.37
C ASP A 16 20.35 -3.83 22.52
N ASN A 17 20.89 -3.73 21.33
CA ASN A 17 20.45 -2.73 20.37
C ASN A 17 19.06 -3.13 19.87
N VAL A 18 18.13 -2.18 19.91
CA VAL A 18 16.73 -2.38 19.49
C VAL A 18 16.34 -1.34 18.47
N VAL A 19 15.69 -1.77 17.39
CA VAL A 19 15.18 -0.92 16.31
C VAL A 19 13.68 -1.21 16.11
N VAL A 20 12.86 -0.17 16.12
CA VAL A 20 11.48 -0.23 15.62
C VAL A 20 11.53 -0.02 14.12
N VAL A 21 11.36 -1.10 13.36
CA VAL A 21 11.44 -1.06 11.89
C VAL A 21 10.26 -0.33 11.29
N CYS A 22 9.05 -0.57 11.84
CA CYS A 22 7.83 0.02 11.30
C CYS A 22 6.71 0.04 12.32
N SER A 23 5.95 1.13 12.37
CA SER A 23 4.65 1.20 13.02
C SER A 23 3.55 0.99 11.99
N ILE A 24 2.54 0.21 12.33
CA ILE A 24 1.46 -0.17 11.43
C ILE A 24 0.13 0.01 12.15
N GLU A 25 -0.88 0.47 11.42
CA GLU A 25 -2.23 0.70 11.92
C GLU A 25 -3.26 0.04 11.01
N ASN A 26 -4.30 -0.53 11.61
CA ASN A 26 -5.44 -1.07 10.89
C ASN A 26 -6.56 -0.02 10.78
N LEU A 27 -7.26 -0.02 9.65
CA LEU A 27 -8.45 0.80 9.45
C LEU A 27 -9.64 0.26 10.26
N ASP A 28 -9.80 -1.07 10.31
CA ASP A 28 -10.88 -1.71 11.06
C ASP A 28 -10.53 -1.83 12.55
N PRO A 29 -11.54 -1.64 13.45
CA PRO A 29 -11.35 -1.80 14.88
C PRO A 29 -11.04 -3.25 15.27
N VAL A 30 -10.63 -3.43 16.53
CA VAL A 30 -10.42 -4.75 17.14
C VAL A 30 -11.67 -5.63 17.00
N GLY A 31 -11.48 -6.85 16.49
CA GLY A 31 -12.54 -7.80 16.16
C GLY A 31 -12.45 -8.29 14.71
N VAL A 32 -11.77 -7.56 13.83
CA VAL A 32 -11.40 -8.00 12.49
C VAL A 32 -9.94 -8.47 12.52
N HIS A 33 -9.65 -9.65 11.94
CA HIS A 33 -8.27 -10.15 11.86
C HIS A 33 -7.36 -9.14 11.14
N THR A 34 -6.17 -8.94 11.65
CA THR A 34 -5.22 -7.92 11.12
C THR A 34 -4.84 -8.15 9.65
N GLY A 35 -4.88 -9.39 9.18
CA GLY A 35 -4.68 -9.75 7.76
C GLY A 35 -5.85 -9.33 6.86
N ASP A 36 -7.05 -9.24 7.41
CA ASP A 36 -8.29 -8.95 6.68
C ASP A 36 -8.68 -7.46 6.68
N SER A 37 -7.94 -6.63 7.40
CA SER A 37 -8.12 -5.19 7.41
C SER A 37 -7.23 -4.47 6.41
N ILE A 38 -7.69 -3.32 5.90
CA ILE A 38 -6.82 -2.34 5.27
C ILE A 38 -5.87 -1.81 6.33
N THR A 39 -4.59 -1.73 5.98
CA THR A 39 -3.52 -1.42 6.92
C THR A 39 -2.66 -0.29 6.37
N VAL A 40 -2.22 0.63 7.21
CA VAL A 40 -1.38 1.76 6.84
C VAL A 40 -0.07 1.75 7.61
N ALA A 41 1.01 2.13 6.96
CA ALA A 41 2.33 2.37 7.53
C ALA A 41 2.90 3.70 6.99
N PRO A 42 3.48 4.55 7.86
CA PRO A 42 3.47 4.46 9.33
C PRO A 42 2.06 4.63 9.91
N ALA A 43 1.88 4.33 11.20
CA ALA A 43 0.62 4.62 11.90
C ALA A 43 0.30 6.12 11.84
N MET A 44 -0.91 6.47 11.38
CA MET A 44 -1.30 7.85 11.04
C MET A 44 -2.01 8.58 12.18
N THR A 45 -2.62 7.84 13.12
CA THR A 45 -3.48 8.43 14.17
C THR A 45 -2.82 8.43 15.54
N LEU A 46 -1.52 8.07 15.63
CA LEU A 46 -0.73 8.18 16.85
C LEU A 46 -0.11 9.57 16.98
N THR A 47 -0.24 10.18 18.16
CA THR A 47 0.61 11.29 18.54
C THR A 47 2.04 10.78 18.83
N ASP A 48 3.04 11.66 18.74
CA ASP A 48 4.43 11.29 19.07
C ASP A 48 4.54 10.71 20.49
N ARG A 49 3.85 11.29 21.45
CA ARG A 49 3.82 10.78 22.83
C ARG A 49 3.29 9.35 22.92
N GLU A 50 2.20 9.04 22.24
CA GLU A 50 1.62 7.69 22.22
C GLU A 50 2.56 6.71 21.50
N TYR A 51 3.17 7.14 20.40
CA TYR A 51 4.18 6.36 19.70
C TYR A 51 5.35 6.00 20.60
N GLN A 52 5.91 6.96 21.35
CA GLN A 52 7.02 6.71 22.28
C GLN A 52 6.63 5.78 23.42
N ILE A 53 5.43 5.95 24.00
CA ILE A 53 4.92 5.02 25.02
C ILE A 53 4.83 3.60 24.46
N MET A 54 4.28 3.44 23.27
CA MET A 54 4.16 2.14 22.59
C MET A 54 5.53 1.53 22.30
N ARG A 55 6.49 2.35 21.87
CA ARG A 55 7.88 1.96 21.61
C ARG A 55 8.55 1.44 22.89
N ASP A 56 8.46 2.19 23.98
CA ASP A 56 9.05 1.80 25.27
C ASP A 56 8.45 0.50 25.80
N GLN A 57 7.12 0.34 25.70
CA GLN A 57 6.44 -0.89 26.07
C GLN A 57 6.87 -2.06 25.20
N SER A 58 7.00 -1.86 23.90
CA SER A 58 7.47 -2.88 22.97
C SER A 58 8.88 -3.36 23.30
N ILE A 59 9.79 -2.47 23.60
CA ILE A 59 11.17 -2.79 24.01
C ILE A 59 11.16 -3.57 25.33
N ALA A 60 10.35 -3.14 26.31
CA ALA A 60 10.23 -3.85 27.59
C ALA A 60 9.67 -5.26 27.43
N ILE A 61 8.66 -5.46 26.58
CA ILE A 61 8.07 -6.77 26.28
C ILE A 61 9.10 -7.65 25.57
N LEU A 62 9.81 -7.13 24.58
CA LEU A 62 10.84 -7.84 23.83
C LEU A 62 11.93 -8.42 24.77
N ARG A 63 12.37 -7.59 25.73
CA ARG A 63 13.34 -7.99 26.75
C ARG A 63 12.75 -9.02 27.72
N ALA A 64 11.51 -8.83 28.17
CA ALA A 64 10.84 -9.73 29.13
C ALA A 64 10.59 -11.12 28.53
N VAL A 65 10.27 -11.20 27.25
CA VAL A 65 10.09 -12.50 26.52
C VAL A 65 11.44 -13.16 26.27
N GLY A 66 12.54 -12.40 26.26
CA GLY A 66 13.89 -12.93 26.07
C GLY A 66 14.29 -13.14 24.61
N VAL A 67 13.69 -12.38 23.67
CA VAL A 67 14.20 -12.32 22.29
C VAL A 67 15.49 -11.52 22.31
N ASP A 68 16.60 -12.19 22.09
CA ASP A 68 17.95 -11.62 22.12
C ASP A 68 18.59 -11.50 20.73
N THR A 69 18.02 -12.17 19.72
CA THR A 69 18.46 -12.07 18.33
C THR A 69 17.26 -12.20 17.39
N GLY A 70 17.09 -11.26 16.46
CA GLY A 70 16.11 -11.35 15.40
C GLY A 70 14.94 -10.38 15.52
N GLY A 71 13.86 -10.69 14.78
CA GLY A 71 12.70 -9.84 14.65
C GLY A 71 11.49 -10.32 15.44
N CYS A 72 10.64 -9.41 15.82
CA CYS A 72 9.34 -9.70 16.42
C CYS A 72 8.28 -8.70 15.98
N ASN A 73 7.02 -9.12 16.15
CA ASN A 73 5.84 -8.30 15.95
C ASN A 73 5.06 -8.20 17.26
N ILE A 74 4.73 -6.99 17.67
CA ILE A 74 3.91 -6.75 18.87
C ILE A 74 2.63 -6.02 18.46
N GLN A 75 1.50 -6.54 18.89
CA GLN A 75 0.18 -6.00 18.60
C GLN A 75 -0.45 -5.40 19.86
N PHE A 76 -1.00 -4.21 19.70
CA PHE A 76 -1.68 -3.46 20.75
C PHE A 76 -3.12 -3.14 20.32
N ALA A 77 -4.00 -3.07 21.31
CA ALA A 77 -5.27 -2.39 21.20
C ALA A 77 -5.14 -1.03 21.89
N GLN A 78 -5.51 0.04 21.22
CA GLN A 78 -5.57 1.38 21.78
C GLN A 78 -7.01 1.84 21.91
N ASP A 79 -7.42 2.22 23.12
CA ASP A 79 -8.69 2.90 23.35
C ASP A 79 -8.58 4.35 22.84
N PRO A 80 -9.32 4.75 21.78
CA PRO A 80 -9.19 6.08 21.20
C PRO A 80 -9.67 7.22 22.12
N LYS A 81 -10.45 6.91 23.17
CA LYS A 81 -10.97 7.91 24.11
C LYS A 81 -10.01 8.20 25.25
N THR A 82 -9.33 7.20 25.76
CA THR A 82 -8.46 7.31 26.94
C THR A 82 -6.98 7.21 26.62
N GLY A 83 -6.62 6.79 25.40
CA GLY A 83 -5.24 6.49 25.01
C GLY A 83 -4.67 5.25 25.69
N ARG A 84 -5.49 4.46 26.40
CA ARG A 84 -5.03 3.23 27.07
C ARG A 84 -4.56 2.21 26.05
N LEU A 85 -3.33 1.73 26.21
CA LEU A 85 -2.76 0.63 25.42
C LEU A 85 -2.90 -0.70 26.16
N VAL A 86 -3.33 -1.72 25.42
CA VAL A 86 -3.41 -3.11 25.88
C VAL A 86 -2.63 -3.97 24.90
N VAL A 87 -1.68 -4.76 25.41
CA VAL A 87 -0.96 -5.75 24.59
C VAL A 87 -1.92 -6.89 24.26
N ILE A 88 -2.05 -7.19 22.94
CA ILE A 88 -2.86 -8.31 22.45
C ILE A 88 -1.99 -9.56 22.38
N GLU A 89 -0.89 -9.47 21.63
CA GLU A 89 0.04 -10.57 21.45
C GLU A 89 1.43 -10.06 21.00
N MET A 90 2.41 -10.94 21.19
CA MET A 90 3.73 -10.80 20.59
C MET A 90 4.05 -12.06 19.79
N ASN A 91 4.55 -11.88 18.59
CA ASN A 91 5.05 -12.95 17.74
C ASN A 91 6.58 -12.87 17.68
N PRO A 92 7.35 -13.71 18.45
CA PRO A 92 8.82 -13.64 18.49
C PRO A 92 9.45 -14.35 17.27
N ARG A 93 9.06 -13.94 16.09
CA ARG A 93 9.49 -14.49 14.81
C ARG A 93 9.21 -13.51 13.67
N VAL A 94 9.90 -13.69 12.56
CA VAL A 94 9.52 -13.07 11.28
C VAL A 94 8.15 -13.59 10.84
N SER A 95 7.29 -12.72 10.39
CA SER A 95 5.89 -12.99 10.05
C SER A 95 5.50 -12.34 8.72
N ARG A 96 4.24 -12.51 8.29
CA ARG A 96 3.71 -11.79 7.12
C ARG A 96 3.77 -10.27 7.28
N SER A 97 3.50 -9.77 8.48
CA SER A 97 3.63 -8.35 8.76
C SER A 97 5.08 -7.85 8.67
N SER A 98 6.05 -8.72 8.96
CA SER A 98 7.47 -8.40 8.74
C SER A 98 7.80 -8.29 7.25
N ALA A 99 7.16 -9.09 6.38
CA ALA A 99 7.28 -8.94 4.93
C ALA A 99 6.72 -7.59 4.47
N LEU A 100 5.50 -7.24 4.94
CA LEU A 100 4.92 -5.92 4.69
C LEU A 100 5.84 -4.79 5.17
N ALA A 101 6.33 -4.85 6.41
CA ALA A 101 7.21 -3.84 6.98
C ALA A 101 8.52 -3.72 6.17
N SER A 102 9.11 -4.84 5.76
CA SER A 102 10.31 -4.84 4.90
C SER A 102 10.08 -4.14 3.57
N LYS A 103 8.94 -4.42 2.91
CA LYS A 103 8.59 -3.76 1.64
C LYS A 103 8.22 -2.29 1.85
N ALA A 104 7.52 -1.97 2.96
CA ALA A 104 7.12 -0.60 3.27
C ALA A 104 8.31 0.31 3.56
N THR A 105 9.36 -0.21 4.18
CA THR A 105 10.51 0.59 4.64
C THR A 105 11.77 0.40 3.80
N GLY A 106 11.82 -0.62 2.96
CA GLY A 106 13.07 -1.06 2.32
C GLY A 106 14.05 -1.77 3.27
N PHE A 107 13.73 -1.89 4.56
CA PHE A 107 14.57 -2.51 5.58
C PHE A 107 14.41 -4.05 5.54
N PRO A 108 15.44 -4.84 5.15
CA PRO A 108 15.29 -6.26 4.87
C PRO A 108 15.32 -7.11 6.15
N ILE A 109 14.20 -7.15 6.88
CA ILE A 109 14.08 -7.78 8.21
C ILE A 109 14.61 -9.22 8.22
N ALA A 110 14.22 -10.05 7.24
CA ALA A 110 14.63 -11.45 7.20
C ALA A 110 16.14 -11.63 7.00
N LYS A 111 16.73 -10.82 6.11
CA LYS A 111 18.17 -10.83 5.85
C LYS A 111 18.97 -10.38 7.07
N ILE A 112 18.50 -9.31 7.74
CA ILE A 112 19.14 -8.83 8.97
C ILE A 112 18.97 -9.84 10.09
N ALA A 113 17.77 -10.42 10.29
CA ALA A 113 17.55 -11.46 11.28
C ALA A 113 18.49 -12.68 11.10
N ALA A 114 18.73 -13.09 9.86
CA ALA A 114 19.69 -14.16 9.57
C ALA A 114 21.12 -13.78 9.97
N LYS A 115 21.56 -12.54 9.74
CA LYS A 115 22.88 -12.06 10.17
C LYS A 115 22.98 -11.98 11.69
N LEU A 116 21.95 -11.48 12.38
CA LEU A 116 21.91 -11.45 13.85
C LEU A 116 22.04 -12.87 14.45
N ALA A 117 21.37 -13.86 13.85
CA ALA A 117 21.38 -15.26 14.29
C ALA A 117 22.79 -15.90 14.24
N ILE A 118 23.70 -15.39 13.39
CA ILE A 118 25.09 -15.86 13.30
C ILE A 118 26.10 -14.97 14.04
N GLY A 119 25.60 -14.00 14.83
CA GLY A 119 26.38 -13.23 15.78
C GLY A 119 26.75 -11.80 15.39
N TYR A 120 26.27 -11.28 14.24
CA TYR A 120 26.39 -9.86 13.94
C TYR A 120 25.50 -9.01 14.86
N THR A 121 25.85 -7.75 15.02
CA THR A 121 25.03 -6.74 15.71
C THR A 121 24.43 -5.74 14.72
N LEU A 122 23.38 -5.02 15.12
CA LEU A 122 22.67 -4.07 14.24
C LEU A 122 23.58 -2.92 13.79
N ASP A 123 24.53 -2.51 14.60
CA ASP A 123 25.51 -1.47 14.29
C ASP A 123 26.63 -1.95 13.35
N GLU A 124 26.89 -3.26 13.29
CA GLU A 124 27.85 -3.87 12.35
C GLU A 124 27.24 -4.14 10.96
N ILE A 125 25.91 -4.21 10.87
CA ILE A 125 25.22 -4.51 9.61
C ILE A 125 24.94 -3.18 8.87
N PRO A 126 25.45 -2.99 7.64
CA PRO A 126 25.12 -1.81 6.85
C PRO A 126 23.64 -1.82 6.43
N ASN A 127 23.03 -0.64 6.37
CA ASN A 127 21.73 -0.44 5.77
C ASN A 127 21.83 -0.64 4.26
N ASP A 128 21.05 -1.56 3.72
CA ASP A 128 21.08 -1.92 2.29
C ASP A 128 20.56 -0.80 1.36
N ILE A 129 19.77 0.13 1.89
CA ILE A 129 19.17 1.24 1.11
C ILE A 129 20.16 2.39 0.98
N THR A 130 20.67 2.89 2.09
CA THR A 130 21.62 4.03 2.10
C THR A 130 23.05 3.60 1.82
N LYS A 131 23.44 2.40 2.26
CA LYS A 131 24.81 1.85 2.24
C LYS A 131 25.83 2.68 3.06
N GLU A 132 25.37 3.71 3.76
CA GLU A 132 26.15 4.66 4.54
C GLU A 132 25.81 4.59 6.03
N THR A 133 24.55 4.29 6.37
CA THR A 133 24.08 4.15 7.75
C THR A 133 24.09 2.70 8.19
N PRO A 134 24.21 2.40 9.51
CA PRO A 134 24.04 1.04 10.02
C PRO A 134 22.55 0.67 10.15
N ALA A 135 22.27 -0.63 10.25
CA ALA A 135 20.93 -1.16 10.46
C ALA A 135 20.36 -0.82 11.85
N SER A 136 21.15 -0.25 12.75
CA SER A 136 20.73 0.25 14.06
C SER A 136 19.96 1.59 13.98
N PHE A 137 19.90 2.25 12.81
CA PHE A 137 19.10 3.45 12.61
C PHE A 137 17.65 3.06 12.34
N GLU A 138 16.73 3.59 13.15
CA GLU A 138 15.29 3.34 12.95
C GLU A 138 14.80 3.96 11.63
N PRO A 139 14.08 3.19 10.80
CA PRO A 139 13.49 3.74 9.57
C PRO A 139 12.55 4.91 9.86
N THR A 140 12.65 5.95 9.05
CA THR A 140 11.76 7.09 9.02
C THR A 140 11.22 7.25 7.60
N LEU A 141 9.88 7.32 7.44
CA LEU A 141 9.23 7.37 6.15
C LEU A 141 8.64 8.76 5.89
N ASP A 142 8.89 9.31 4.71
CA ASP A 142 8.25 10.54 4.21
C ASP A 142 7.14 10.27 3.18
N TYR A 143 6.73 9.01 3.07
CA TYR A 143 5.64 8.51 2.22
C TYR A 143 4.69 7.62 3.03
N VAL A 144 3.56 7.29 2.44
CA VAL A 144 2.52 6.45 3.07
C VAL A 144 2.38 5.15 2.31
N VAL A 145 2.30 4.05 3.04
CA VAL A 145 2.08 2.72 2.50
C VAL A 145 0.73 2.21 2.94
N VAL A 146 -0.08 1.73 2.01
CA VAL A 146 -1.38 1.11 2.31
C VAL A 146 -1.39 -0.30 1.76
N LYS A 147 -1.79 -1.25 2.60
CA LYS A 147 -2.02 -2.66 2.24
C LYS A 147 -3.52 -2.92 2.26
N ALA A 148 -4.03 -3.62 1.26
CA ALA A 148 -5.41 -4.09 1.24
C ALA A 148 -5.48 -5.61 1.03
N PRO A 149 -6.36 -6.32 1.77
CA PRO A 149 -6.54 -7.75 1.62
C PRO A 149 -7.28 -8.08 0.31
N ARG A 150 -6.94 -9.22 -0.29
CA ARG A 150 -7.67 -9.81 -1.40
C ARG A 150 -8.50 -11.00 -0.90
N PHE A 151 -9.81 -10.92 -1.09
CA PHE A 151 -10.75 -12.00 -0.78
C PHE A 151 -11.13 -12.78 -2.04
N ALA A 152 -11.77 -13.91 -1.87
CA ALA A 152 -12.25 -14.76 -2.95
C ALA A 152 -13.72 -15.19 -2.73
N PHE A 153 -14.49 -14.36 -2.01
CA PHE A 153 -15.91 -14.68 -1.72
C PHE A 153 -16.74 -14.85 -3.00
N GLU A 154 -16.34 -14.17 -4.09
CA GLU A 154 -16.97 -14.32 -5.41
C GLU A 154 -16.92 -15.75 -5.97
N LYS A 155 -16.03 -16.60 -5.45
CA LYS A 155 -15.90 -18.01 -5.85
C LYS A 155 -16.74 -18.98 -4.98
N PHE A 156 -17.31 -18.48 -3.90
CA PHE A 156 -18.06 -19.28 -2.92
C PHE A 156 -19.44 -18.66 -2.65
N PRO A 157 -20.41 -18.77 -3.58
CA PRO A 157 -21.73 -18.18 -3.40
C PRO A 157 -22.40 -18.70 -2.10
N GLY A 158 -22.95 -17.78 -1.31
CA GLY A 158 -23.67 -18.08 -0.07
C GLY A 158 -22.78 -18.30 1.17
N VAL A 159 -21.46 -18.12 1.05
CA VAL A 159 -20.60 -18.13 2.24
C VAL A 159 -20.81 -16.85 3.06
N ASP A 160 -20.64 -16.95 4.38
CA ASP A 160 -20.62 -15.78 5.27
C ASP A 160 -19.37 -14.94 5.03
N ASP A 161 -19.54 -13.74 4.49
CA ASP A 161 -18.50 -12.75 4.19
C ASP A 161 -18.17 -11.84 5.37
N THR A 162 -18.78 -12.06 6.56
CA THR A 162 -18.48 -11.28 7.76
C THR A 162 -17.04 -11.49 8.19
N LEU A 163 -16.29 -10.41 8.28
CA LEU A 163 -14.91 -10.45 8.76
C LEU A 163 -14.92 -10.58 10.30
N THR A 164 -14.07 -11.47 10.81
CA THR A 164 -13.97 -11.78 12.24
C THR A 164 -12.50 -11.86 12.66
N THR A 165 -12.21 -12.38 13.83
CA THR A 165 -10.84 -12.66 14.28
C THR A 165 -10.17 -13.82 13.53
N THR A 166 -10.93 -14.57 12.71
CA THR A 166 -10.39 -15.62 11.83
C THR A 166 -10.11 -15.04 10.46
N MET A 167 -8.89 -15.21 9.96
CA MET A 167 -8.47 -14.70 8.66
C MET A 167 -9.21 -15.39 7.51
N LYS A 168 -9.80 -14.60 6.61
CA LYS A 168 -10.55 -15.03 5.42
C LYS A 168 -9.89 -14.59 4.10
N SER A 169 -8.97 -13.64 4.13
CA SER A 169 -8.22 -13.19 2.95
C SER A 169 -7.32 -14.30 2.40
N VAL A 170 -7.17 -14.31 1.07
CA VAL A 170 -6.34 -15.29 0.34
C VAL A 170 -5.04 -14.70 -0.18
N GLY A 171 -4.94 -13.37 -0.19
CA GLY A 171 -3.78 -12.62 -0.62
C GLY A 171 -3.91 -11.16 -0.23
N GLU A 172 -2.94 -10.37 -0.64
CA GLU A 172 -2.91 -8.94 -0.37
C GLU A 172 -2.19 -8.18 -1.47
N ALA A 173 -2.53 -6.91 -1.62
CA ALA A 173 -1.76 -5.94 -2.40
C ALA A 173 -1.29 -4.81 -1.49
N MET A 174 -0.21 -4.16 -1.89
CA MET A 174 0.34 -2.99 -1.22
C MET A 174 0.56 -1.87 -2.24
N ALA A 175 0.46 -0.64 -1.82
CA ALA A 175 0.80 0.52 -2.64
C ALA A 175 1.47 1.59 -1.80
N LEU A 176 2.37 2.33 -2.43
CA LEU A 176 3.05 3.47 -1.86
C LEU A 176 2.55 4.76 -2.52
N GLY A 177 2.47 5.84 -1.75
CA GLY A 177 2.06 7.15 -2.24
C GLY A 177 2.58 8.27 -1.34
N ARG A 178 2.54 9.52 -1.82
CA ARG A 178 2.96 10.67 -1.00
C ARG A 178 1.95 11.05 0.09
N ASN A 179 0.72 10.54 0.00
CA ASN A 179 -0.33 10.72 0.98
C ASN A 179 -1.23 9.47 1.04
N PHE A 180 -2.03 9.37 2.10
CA PHE A 180 -2.92 8.23 2.33
C PHE A 180 -3.93 8.04 1.20
N ARG A 181 -4.56 9.11 0.70
CA ARG A 181 -5.58 9.07 -0.36
C ARG A 181 -5.04 8.48 -1.64
N GLY A 182 -3.85 8.92 -2.04
CA GLY A 182 -3.13 8.40 -3.20
C GLY A 182 -2.80 6.93 -3.07
N ALA A 183 -2.22 6.52 -1.92
CA ALA A 183 -1.89 5.14 -1.64
C ALA A 183 -3.14 4.25 -1.54
N LEU A 184 -4.24 4.73 -0.92
CA LEU A 184 -5.50 4.01 -0.83
C LEU A 184 -6.11 3.74 -2.21
N ASN A 185 -6.26 4.76 -3.07
CA ASN A 185 -6.77 4.56 -4.42
C ASN A 185 -5.88 3.62 -5.24
N LYS A 186 -4.56 3.74 -5.08
CA LYS A 186 -3.59 2.87 -5.76
C LYS A 186 -3.72 1.41 -5.32
N VAL A 187 -3.84 1.13 -4.01
CA VAL A 187 -3.98 -0.25 -3.52
C VAL A 187 -5.31 -0.87 -3.91
N LEU A 188 -6.41 -0.11 -3.92
CA LEU A 188 -7.71 -0.64 -4.32
C LEU A 188 -7.72 -1.10 -5.78
N ARG A 189 -7.04 -0.37 -6.69
CA ARG A 189 -6.92 -0.83 -8.09
C ARG A 189 -5.89 -1.98 -8.26
N SER A 190 -4.99 -2.17 -7.29
CA SER A 190 -4.03 -3.28 -7.27
C SER A 190 -4.65 -4.63 -6.92
N LEU A 191 -5.88 -4.66 -6.39
CA LEU A 191 -6.54 -5.91 -5.97
C LEU A 191 -6.95 -6.81 -7.14
N GLU A 192 -6.84 -6.33 -8.37
CA GLU A 192 -7.20 -7.05 -9.60
C GLU A 192 -8.61 -7.66 -9.55
N THR A 193 -9.54 -6.89 -9.03
CA THR A 193 -10.95 -7.20 -9.08
C THR A 193 -11.55 -6.72 -10.41
N LYS A 194 -12.83 -7.03 -10.67
CA LYS A 194 -13.56 -6.50 -11.82
C LYS A 194 -13.55 -4.96 -11.87
N PHE A 195 -13.41 -4.32 -10.72
CA PHE A 195 -13.46 -2.86 -10.55
C PHE A 195 -12.07 -2.31 -10.19
N ALA A 196 -11.80 -1.08 -10.60
CA ALA A 196 -10.54 -0.39 -10.36
C ALA A 196 -10.63 0.59 -9.16
N GLY A 197 -11.18 0.14 -8.04
CA GLY A 197 -11.38 0.96 -6.85
C GLY A 197 -12.72 1.70 -6.84
N PHE A 198 -12.78 2.85 -6.16
CA PHE A 198 -13.98 3.68 -6.05
C PHE A 198 -14.50 4.13 -7.42
N TRP A 199 -15.83 4.31 -7.52
CA TRP A 199 -16.59 4.86 -8.67
C TRP A 199 -16.52 4.10 -9.99
N THR A 200 -15.74 3.05 -10.06
CA THR A 200 -15.74 2.13 -11.22
C THR A 200 -16.73 0.97 -11.03
N ARG A 201 -17.29 0.84 -9.82
CA ARG A 201 -18.40 -0.06 -9.47
C ARG A 201 -19.70 0.73 -9.58
N PRO A 202 -20.73 0.22 -10.26
CA PRO A 202 -22.05 0.83 -10.25
C PRO A 202 -22.64 0.88 -8.83
N ASP A 203 -23.31 1.99 -8.48
CA ASP A 203 -23.97 2.13 -7.17
C ASP A 203 -25.06 1.08 -6.95
N ASP A 204 -25.72 0.63 -8.01
CA ASP A 204 -26.69 -0.45 -7.97
C ASP A 204 -26.17 -1.74 -7.34
N ALA A 205 -24.85 -1.99 -7.48
CA ALA A 205 -24.21 -3.14 -6.82
C ALA A 205 -24.13 -3.01 -5.29
N LEU A 206 -24.19 -1.79 -4.75
CA LEU A 206 -24.21 -1.53 -3.30
C LEU A 206 -25.64 -1.44 -2.78
N THR A 207 -26.54 -0.83 -3.56
CA THR A 207 -27.93 -0.57 -3.18
C THR A 207 -28.89 -1.72 -3.51
N ASN A 208 -28.40 -2.84 -4.03
CA ASN A 208 -29.22 -3.92 -4.57
C ASN A 208 -30.27 -3.41 -5.57
N ASN A 209 -29.78 -2.74 -6.64
CA ASN A 209 -30.62 -2.11 -7.67
C ASN A 209 -31.60 -1.06 -7.11
N GLY A 210 -31.20 -0.34 -6.06
CA GLY A 210 -32.02 0.71 -5.44
C GLY A 210 -33.01 0.22 -4.39
N GLU A 211 -32.99 -1.06 -4.03
CA GLU A 211 -33.85 -1.62 -2.97
C GLU A 211 -33.41 -1.19 -1.57
N LYS A 212 -32.09 -1.00 -1.33
CA LYS A 212 -31.56 -0.58 -0.04
C LYS A 212 -31.55 0.94 0.07
N THR A 213 -32.09 1.45 1.16
CA THR A 213 -32.03 2.86 1.54
C THR A 213 -30.69 3.21 2.19
N VAL A 214 -30.40 4.51 2.37
CA VAL A 214 -29.26 5.00 3.13
C VAL A 214 -29.26 4.45 4.58
N ALA A 215 -30.45 4.36 5.20
CA ALA A 215 -30.58 3.82 6.55
C ALA A 215 -30.26 2.31 6.60
N ASP A 216 -30.67 1.54 5.60
CA ASP A 216 -30.36 0.11 5.50
C ASP A 216 -28.85 -0.10 5.34
N LEU A 217 -28.19 0.69 4.50
CA LEU A 217 -26.75 0.62 4.28
C LEU A 217 -25.97 1.04 5.52
N LEU A 218 -26.45 2.07 6.26
CA LEU A 218 -25.83 2.49 7.51
C LEU A 218 -25.93 1.40 8.60
N GLU A 219 -27.02 0.64 8.62
CA GLU A 219 -27.14 -0.52 9.51
C GLU A 219 -26.22 -1.67 9.07
N GLU A 220 -26.14 -1.93 7.77
CA GLU A 220 -25.34 -3.00 7.20
C GLU A 220 -23.85 -2.84 7.47
N ILE A 221 -23.29 -1.61 7.39
CA ILE A 221 -21.85 -1.37 7.61
C ILE A 221 -21.40 -1.60 9.04
N LYS A 222 -22.30 -1.80 10.00
CA LYS A 222 -21.94 -2.23 11.36
C LYS A 222 -21.29 -3.62 11.33
N ARG A 223 -21.62 -4.43 10.33
CA ARG A 223 -21.01 -5.71 10.06
C ARG A 223 -19.79 -5.50 9.13
N PRO A 224 -18.56 -5.85 9.55
CA PRO A 224 -17.40 -5.72 8.69
C PRO A 224 -17.43 -6.75 7.56
N THR A 225 -17.27 -6.27 6.33
CA THR A 225 -17.22 -7.08 5.11
C THR A 225 -16.15 -6.54 4.16
N GLU A 226 -15.77 -7.31 3.12
CA GLU A 226 -14.82 -6.86 2.10
C GLU A 226 -15.27 -5.58 1.36
N ASN A 227 -16.57 -5.36 1.30
CA ASN A 227 -17.16 -4.23 0.56
C ASN A 227 -17.42 -3.00 1.43
N ARG A 228 -17.20 -3.09 2.76
CA ARG A 228 -17.54 -2.03 3.71
C ARG A 228 -16.99 -0.65 3.32
N ILE A 229 -15.75 -0.59 2.83
CA ILE A 229 -15.11 0.68 2.45
C ILE A 229 -15.82 1.37 1.28
N TYR A 230 -16.35 0.62 0.34
CA TYR A 230 -17.10 1.16 -0.79
C TYR A 230 -18.48 1.68 -0.34
N THR A 231 -19.11 0.99 0.61
CA THR A 231 -20.39 1.45 1.20
C THR A 231 -20.17 2.71 2.05
N VAL A 232 -19.08 2.81 2.80
CA VAL A 232 -18.69 4.02 3.55
C VAL A 232 -18.52 5.20 2.59
N GLU A 233 -17.80 5.04 1.48
CA GLU A 233 -17.63 6.07 0.45
C GLU A 233 -19.00 6.51 -0.12
N TYR A 234 -19.86 5.55 -0.46
CA TYR A 234 -21.21 5.83 -0.96
C TYR A 234 -22.04 6.65 0.04
N LEU A 235 -22.06 6.26 1.32
CA LEU A 235 -22.78 6.95 2.37
C LEU A 235 -22.28 8.39 2.59
N LEU A 236 -20.97 8.63 2.50
CA LEU A 236 -20.39 9.97 2.51
C LEU A 236 -20.90 10.82 1.34
N ARG A 237 -21.04 10.23 0.14
CA ARG A 237 -21.65 10.91 -1.01
C ARG A 237 -23.14 11.25 -0.80
N GLN A 238 -23.86 10.43 -0.03
CA GLN A 238 -25.25 10.68 0.33
C GLN A 238 -25.39 11.66 1.50
N GLY A 239 -24.30 12.22 2.02
CA GLY A 239 -24.33 13.23 3.07
C GLY A 239 -24.38 12.67 4.51
N VAL A 240 -24.15 11.38 4.71
CA VAL A 240 -24.02 10.81 6.05
C VAL A 240 -22.77 11.39 6.73
N SER A 241 -22.91 11.79 7.99
CA SER A 241 -21.84 12.45 8.74
C SER A 241 -20.72 11.47 9.13
N ILE A 242 -19.52 12.02 9.34
CA ILE A 242 -18.38 11.24 9.87
C ILE A 242 -18.74 10.66 11.25
N ASP A 243 -19.45 11.41 12.08
CA ASP A 243 -19.84 10.96 13.43
C ASP A 243 -20.78 9.75 13.36
N ASP A 244 -21.77 9.76 12.44
CA ASP A 244 -22.68 8.62 12.25
C ASP A 244 -21.96 7.39 11.72
N LEU A 245 -21.01 7.59 10.80
CA LEU A 245 -20.19 6.50 10.26
C LEU A 245 -19.25 5.94 11.33
N TYR A 246 -18.64 6.80 12.16
CA TYR A 246 -17.82 6.36 13.27
C TYR A 246 -18.67 5.58 14.28
N ALA A 247 -19.85 6.06 14.63
CA ALA A 247 -20.77 5.35 15.53
C ALA A 247 -21.17 3.96 15.00
N ALA A 248 -21.31 3.81 13.69
CA ALA A 248 -21.68 2.55 13.05
C ALA A 248 -20.49 1.58 12.90
N THR A 249 -19.29 2.08 12.57
CA THR A 249 -18.17 1.25 12.13
C THR A 249 -17.00 1.19 13.12
N ALA A 250 -16.90 2.17 14.02
CA ALA A 250 -15.73 2.45 14.84
C ALA A 250 -14.41 2.64 14.03
N ILE A 251 -14.50 2.95 12.73
CA ILE A 251 -13.36 3.37 11.93
C ILE A 251 -12.96 4.77 12.39
N ASP A 252 -11.68 4.98 12.65
CA ASP A 252 -11.19 6.27 13.17
C ASP A 252 -11.64 7.44 12.26
N PRO A 253 -12.15 8.54 12.86
CA PRO A 253 -12.61 9.73 12.14
C PRO A 253 -11.58 10.30 11.17
N TRP A 254 -10.29 10.13 11.43
CA TRP A 254 -9.24 10.55 10.52
C TRP A 254 -9.34 9.83 9.16
N PHE A 255 -9.48 8.49 9.17
CA PHE A 255 -9.65 7.71 7.92
C PHE A 255 -10.96 8.06 7.20
N LEU A 256 -12.05 8.24 7.94
CA LEU A 256 -13.33 8.67 7.37
C LEU A 256 -13.22 10.07 6.74
N GLY A 257 -12.45 10.98 7.35
CA GLY A 257 -12.13 12.30 6.83
C GLY A 257 -11.32 12.24 5.53
N GLU A 258 -10.36 11.35 5.43
CA GLU A 258 -9.57 11.13 4.22
C GLU A 258 -10.43 10.58 3.06
N ILE A 259 -11.35 9.64 3.35
CA ILE A 259 -12.30 9.15 2.35
C ILE A 259 -13.29 10.26 1.95
N LYS A 260 -13.73 11.09 2.90
CA LYS A 260 -14.58 12.26 2.61
C LYS A 260 -13.87 13.25 1.68
N ALA A 261 -12.59 13.52 1.90
CA ALA A 261 -11.81 14.38 1.02
C ALA A 261 -11.72 13.82 -0.42
N LEU A 262 -11.64 12.49 -0.59
CA LEU A 262 -11.76 11.86 -1.91
C LEU A 262 -13.15 12.09 -2.54
N VAL A 263 -14.20 12.01 -1.75
CA VAL A 263 -15.58 12.32 -2.21
C VAL A 263 -15.69 13.79 -2.66
N ASP A 264 -15.03 14.71 -1.96
CA ASP A 264 -15.05 16.12 -2.31
C ASP A 264 -14.34 16.37 -3.65
N VAL A 265 -13.16 15.82 -3.86
CA VAL A 265 -12.45 15.87 -5.16
C VAL A 265 -13.29 15.25 -6.27
N ARG A 266 -13.92 14.08 -6.02
CA ARG A 266 -14.87 13.47 -6.97
C ARG A 266 -15.98 14.42 -7.36
N ASN A 267 -16.59 15.09 -6.38
CA ASN A 267 -17.70 16.00 -6.64
C ASN A 267 -17.27 17.23 -7.45
N GLU A 268 -16.07 17.76 -7.20
CA GLU A 268 -15.48 18.81 -8.04
C GLU A 268 -15.36 18.35 -9.50
N ILE A 269 -14.81 17.14 -9.73
CA ILE A 269 -14.66 16.57 -11.06
C ILE A 269 -16.01 16.40 -11.77
N VAL A 270 -17.01 15.83 -11.09
CA VAL A 270 -18.34 15.54 -11.67
C VAL A 270 -19.10 16.81 -11.99
N ASN A 271 -19.04 17.83 -11.11
CA ASN A 271 -19.84 19.06 -11.25
C ASN A 271 -19.18 20.11 -12.14
N ALA A 272 -17.92 19.93 -12.51
CA ALA A 272 -17.21 20.89 -13.36
C ALA A 272 -17.79 20.92 -14.77
N PRO A 273 -18.07 22.10 -15.34
CA PRO A 273 -18.52 22.21 -16.73
C PRO A 273 -17.45 21.75 -17.73
N VAL A 274 -16.19 21.93 -17.40
CA VAL A 274 -15.02 21.49 -18.19
C VAL A 274 -13.97 20.95 -17.26
N LEU A 275 -13.37 19.81 -17.62
CA LEU A 275 -12.24 19.22 -16.87
C LEU A 275 -10.95 19.97 -17.21
N THR A 276 -10.44 20.76 -16.27
CA THR A 276 -9.20 21.55 -16.43
C THR A 276 -7.96 20.71 -16.08
N GLY A 277 -6.78 21.19 -16.50
CA GLY A 277 -5.50 20.59 -16.13
C GLY A 277 -5.27 20.57 -14.61
N GLU A 278 -5.64 21.63 -13.91
CA GLU A 278 -5.54 21.72 -12.45
C GLU A 278 -6.41 20.66 -11.75
N MET A 279 -7.62 20.44 -12.26
CA MET A 279 -8.52 19.39 -11.73
C MET A 279 -7.98 17.99 -11.99
N ILE A 280 -7.38 17.76 -13.17
CA ILE A 280 -6.73 16.47 -13.46
C ILE A 280 -5.53 16.29 -12.53
N GLN A 281 -4.71 17.32 -12.33
CA GLN A 281 -3.58 17.28 -11.40
C GLN A 281 -4.04 16.97 -9.97
N LEU A 282 -5.09 17.66 -9.49
CA LEU A 282 -5.70 17.40 -8.18
C LEU A 282 -6.18 15.95 -8.05
N ALA A 283 -6.87 15.45 -9.07
CA ALA A 283 -7.35 14.07 -9.10
C ALA A 283 -6.18 13.08 -9.05
N LYS A 284 -5.16 13.28 -9.87
CA LYS A 284 -3.98 12.40 -9.94
C LYS A 284 -3.18 12.43 -8.63
N TYR A 285 -2.99 13.59 -8.01
CA TYR A 285 -2.35 13.71 -6.68
C TYR A 285 -3.09 12.92 -5.60
N ASN A 286 -4.42 12.85 -5.68
CA ASN A 286 -5.26 12.04 -4.79
C ASN A 286 -5.44 10.59 -5.28
N GLY A 287 -4.66 10.14 -6.24
CA GLY A 287 -4.57 8.75 -6.68
C GLY A 287 -5.68 8.28 -7.63
N PHE A 288 -6.52 9.18 -8.17
CA PHE A 288 -7.51 8.79 -9.17
C PHE A 288 -6.83 8.23 -10.42
N SER A 289 -7.22 7.04 -10.82
CA SER A 289 -6.78 6.47 -12.10
C SER A 289 -7.47 7.13 -13.29
N ASP A 290 -6.87 7.03 -14.48
CA ASP A 290 -7.48 7.49 -15.71
C ASP A 290 -8.86 6.81 -15.92
N ARG A 291 -8.97 5.52 -15.53
CA ARG A 291 -10.23 4.77 -15.57
C ARG A 291 -11.28 5.33 -14.59
N GLN A 292 -10.89 5.75 -13.38
CA GLN A 292 -11.81 6.39 -12.43
C GLN A 292 -12.30 7.74 -12.96
N ILE A 293 -11.41 8.58 -13.49
CA ILE A 293 -11.79 9.87 -14.08
C ILE A 293 -12.73 9.65 -15.26
N ALA A 294 -12.46 8.69 -16.14
CA ALA A 294 -13.32 8.35 -17.26
C ALA A 294 -14.73 7.86 -16.83
N SER A 295 -14.82 7.13 -15.71
CA SER A 295 -16.11 6.70 -15.18
C SER A 295 -16.96 7.86 -14.61
N LEU A 296 -16.31 8.96 -14.18
CA LEU A 296 -16.96 10.16 -13.67
C LEU A 296 -17.27 11.17 -14.79
N ARG A 297 -16.58 11.10 -15.93
CA ARG A 297 -16.67 12.03 -17.06
C ARG A 297 -16.94 11.25 -18.35
N THR A 298 -18.18 10.80 -18.48
CA THR A 298 -18.61 9.89 -19.57
C THR A 298 -18.58 10.51 -20.97
N GLU A 299 -18.40 11.82 -21.08
CA GLU A 299 -18.15 12.53 -22.34
C GLU A 299 -16.70 12.35 -22.86
N ILE A 300 -15.78 11.84 -22.03
CA ILE A 300 -14.42 11.50 -22.45
C ILE A 300 -14.41 10.05 -22.92
N ASP A 301 -13.71 9.78 -24.03
CA ASP A 301 -13.62 8.45 -24.62
C ASP A 301 -12.77 7.50 -23.76
N GLY A 302 -13.34 7.06 -22.65
CA GLY A 302 -12.80 6.09 -21.73
C GLY A 302 -11.42 6.45 -21.13
N GLU A 303 -10.74 5.45 -20.60
CA GLU A 303 -9.42 5.58 -19.99
C GLU A 303 -8.38 6.16 -20.97
N ALA A 304 -8.44 5.74 -22.24
CA ALA A 304 -7.53 6.22 -23.27
C ALA A 304 -7.70 7.73 -23.55
N GLY A 305 -8.95 8.22 -23.53
CA GLY A 305 -9.25 9.64 -23.68
C GLY A 305 -8.68 10.49 -22.56
N VAL A 306 -8.81 10.04 -21.30
CA VAL A 306 -8.23 10.72 -20.14
C VAL A 306 -6.70 10.73 -20.23
N ARG A 307 -6.07 9.59 -20.54
CA ARG A 307 -4.63 9.50 -20.73
C ARG A 307 -4.12 10.44 -21.80
N ASN A 308 -4.79 10.51 -22.95
CA ASN A 308 -4.41 11.41 -24.03
C ASN A 308 -4.57 12.89 -23.62
N LEU A 309 -5.59 13.22 -22.85
CA LEU A 309 -5.78 14.58 -22.31
C LEU A 309 -4.66 14.93 -21.34
N ARG A 310 -4.37 14.06 -20.38
CA ARG A 310 -3.33 14.21 -19.37
C ARG A 310 -1.95 14.39 -20.02
N ASN A 311 -1.61 13.54 -21.01
CA ASN A 311 -0.34 13.62 -21.72
C ASN A 311 -0.17 14.95 -22.48
N ARG A 312 -1.24 15.45 -23.12
CA ARG A 312 -1.20 16.77 -23.80
C ARG A 312 -0.99 17.93 -22.81
N LEU A 313 -1.40 17.77 -21.57
CA LEU A 313 -1.22 18.75 -20.50
C LEU A 313 0.12 18.59 -19.75
N GLY A 314 0.94 17.59 -20.12
CA GLY A 314 2.21 17.33 -19.47
C GLY A 314 2.08 16.78 -18.05
N ILE A 315 0.94 16.18 -17.69
CA ILE A 315 0.68 15.63 -16.37
C ILE A 315 1.13 14.18 -16.35
N HIS A 316 2.28 13.92 -15.74
CA HIS A 316 2.91 12.62 -15.61
C HIS A 316 3.32 12.35 -14.15
N PRO A 317 3.39 11.08 -13.73
CA PRO A 317 3.98 10.76 -12.43
C PRO A 317 5.50 10.95 -12.46
N VAL A 318 6.06 11.19 -11.29
CA VAL A 318 7.49 11.02 -11.01
C VAL A 318 7.68 9.72 -10.26
N TYR A 319 8.86 9.12 -10.36
CA TYR A 319 9.20 7.90 -9.63
C TYR A 319 10.14 8.23 -8.48
N LYS A 320 9.74 7.85 -7.27
CA LYS A 320 10.48 8.05 -6.04
C LYS A 320 11.10 6.74 -5.57
N ALA A 321 12.29 6.82 -4.97
CA ALA A 321 12.93 5.69 -4.33
C ALA A 321 12.24 5.36 -2.99
N VAL A 322 12.15 4.07 -2.68
CA VAL A 322 11.77 3.64 -1.34
C VAL A 322 12.96 3.88 -0.42
N ASP A 323 12.77 4.72 0.58
CA ASP A 323 13.81 5.24 1.43
C ASP A 323 13.54 4.92 2.91
N THR A 324 14.57 4.57 3.66
CA THR A 324 14.51 4.30 5.10
C THR A 324 14.84 5.51 5.96
N CYS A 325 15.23 6.63 5.38
CA CYS A 325 15.77 7.79 6.10
C CYS A 325 15.09 9.11 5.75
N ALA A 326 13.90 9.09 5.14
CA ALA A 326 13.13 10.29 4.77
C ALA A 326 13.98 11.32 4.00
N ALA A 327 14.76 10.86 3.03
CA ALA A 327 15.69 11.63 2.19
C ALA A 327 16.84 12.34 2.94
N GLU A 328 17.10 11.98 4.21
CA GLU A 328 18.27 12.48 4.94
C GLU A 328 19.60 11.95 4.34
N PHE A 329 19.57 10.75 3.79
CA PHE A 329 20.64 10.14 3.00
C PHE A 329 20.11 9.71 1.64
N GLU A 330 20.94 9.74 0.61
CA GLU A 330 20.56 9.27 -0.71
C GLU A 330 20.19 7.78 -0.69
N ALA A 331 19.00 7.45 -1.19
CA ALA A 331 18.56 6.06 -1.33
C ALA A 331 19.24 5.43 -2.56
N LYS A 332 20.14 4.46 -2.31
CA LYS A 332 20.88 3.70 -3.33
C LYS A 332 20.22 2.36 -3.60
N THR A 333 18.92 2.39 -3.91
CA THR A 333 18.10 1.20 -4.12
C THR A 333 17.47 1.21 -5.51
N PRO A 334 17.29 0.04 -6.15
CA PRO A 334 16.52 -0.07 -7.37
C PRO A 334 15.00 -0.16 -7.13
N TYR A 335 14.51 0.13 -5.93
CA TYR A 335 13.12 -0.01 -5.51
C TYR A 335 12.38 1.33 -5.57
N HIS A 336 11.35 1.42 -6.43
CA HIS A 336 10.68 2.66 -6.76
C HIS A 336 9.16 2.54 -6.75
N TYR A 337 8.49 3.68 -6.55
CA TYR A 337 7.04 3.84 -6.67
C TYR A 337 6.71 5.15 -7.40
N SER A 338 5.57 5.20 -8.08
CA SER A 338 5.10 6.41 -8.76
C SER A 338 4.35 7.35 -7.83
N ALA A 339 4.47 8.65 -8.07
CA ALA A 339 3.68 9.69 -7.40
C ALA A 339 3.37 10.83 -8.37
N TYR A 340 2.20 11.45 -8.22
CA TYR A 340 1.89 12.71 -8.88
C TYR A 340 2.11 13.84 -7.88
N GLU A 341 3.00 14.76 -8.21
CA GLU A 341 3.36 15.88 -7.33
C GLU A 341 2.71 17.17 -7.82
N TYR A 342 2.42 18.10 -6.91
CA TYR A 342 1.97 19.46 -7.29
C TYR A 342 3.10 20.31 -7.80
N ASP A 343 4.31 20.08 -7.30
CA ASP A 343 5.49 20.81 -7.76
C ASP A 343 5.89 20.31 -9.15
N SER A 344 5.78 21.19 -10.13
CA SER A 344 6.21 20.92 -11.50
C SER A 344 7.72 20.74 -11.65
N ALA A 345 8.50 21.14 -10.64
CA ALA A 345 9.95 20.93 -10.58
C ALA A 345 10.32 19.59 -9.95
N ALA A 346 9.34 18.80 -9.47
CA ALA A 346 9.61 17.48 -8.91
C ALA A 346 10.19 16.56 -9.99
N GLU A 347 11.36 15.99 -9.70
CA GLU A 347 12.07 15.08 -10.59
C GLU A 347 11.98 13.64 -10.11
N SER A 348 12.07 12.72 -11.05
CA SER A 348 12.21 11.29 -10.75
C SER A 348 13.61 10.99 -10.22
N GLU A 349 13.65 10.15 -9.19
CA GLU A 349 14.88 9.68 -8.56
C GLU A 349 15.50 8.45 -9.27
N VAL A 350 14.86 8.01 -10.34
CA VAL A 350 15.31 6.86 -11.14
C VAL A 350 16.20 7.33 -12.28
N ALA A 351 17.46 6.91 -12.26
CA ALA A 351 18.36 7.13 -13.39
C ALA A 351 18.21 6.00 -14.43
N PRO A 352 17.76 6.29 -15.66
CA PRO A 352 17.68 5.28 -16.70
C PRO A 352 19.10 4.83 -17.12
N GLN A 353 19.35 3.52 -17.13
CA GLN A 353 20.57 2.97 -17.73
C GLN A 353 20.41 2.95 -19.26
N LYS A 354 21.38 3.54 -19.97
CA LYS A 354 21.25 3.77 -21.43
C LYS A 354 21.75 2.63 -22.32
N ASP A 355 22.62 1.77 -21.79
CA ASP A 355 23.51 0.92 -22.60
C ASP A 355 23.13 -0.57 -22.65
N ARG A 356 22.06 -0.97 -21.96
CA ARG A 356 21.60 -2.38 -21.95
C ARG A 356 20.22 -2.50 -22.56
N PRO A 357 19.94 -3.58 -23.32
CA PRO A 357 18.56 -3.88 -23.73
C PRO A 357 17.71 -4.17 -22.47
N LYS A 358 16.45 -3.73 -22.46
CA LYS A 358 15.58 -3.78 -21.30
C LYS A 358 14.43 -4.74 -21.48
N VAL A 359 14.08 -5.46 -20.42
CA VAL A 359 12.90 -6.33 -20.40
C VAL A 359 12.09 -6.00 -19.15
N ILE A 360 10.81 -5.67 -19.34
CA ILE A 360 9.85 -5.51 -18.26
C ILE A 360 9.16 -6.86 -18.04
N ILE A 361 9.15 -7.30 -16.78
CA ILE A 361 8.48 -8.50 -16.29
C ILE A 361 7.30 -8.04 -15.45
N LEU A 362 6.09 -8.36 -15.88
CA LEU A 362 4.88 -8.12 -15.11
C LEU A 362 4.69 -9.26 -14.12
N GLY A 363 4.60 -8.92 -12.84
CA GLY A 363 4.38 -9.88 -11.77
C GLY A 363 2.98 -10.49 -11.78
N SER A 364 2.68 -11.28 -10.75
CA SER A 364 1.41 -12.00 -10.65
C SER A 364 0.30 -11.23 -9.91
N GLY A 365 0.61 -10.06 -9.36
CA GLY A 365 -0.31 -9.33 -8.49
C GLY A 365 -0.60 -10.07 -7.16
N PRO A 366 -1.71 -9.76 -6.47
CA PRO A 366 -2.09 -10.42 -5.24
C PRO A 366 -2.39 -11.91 -5.45
N ASN A 367 -2.05 -12.72 -4.45
CA ASN A 367 -2.43 -14.13 -4.47
C ASN A 367 -3.95 -14.27 -4.54
N ARG A 368 -4.41 -15.31 -5.25
CA ARG A 368 -5.83 -15.63 -5.41
C ARG A 368 -6.01 -17.13 -5.63
N ILE A 369 -7.21 -17.62 -5.38
CA ILE A 369 -7.52 -19.03 -5.62
C ILE A 369 -7.34 -19.37 -7.10
N GLY A 370 -6.54 -20.40 -7.37
CA GLY A 370 -6.19 -20.85 -8.72
C GLY A 370 -4.93 -20.19 -9.30
N GLN A 371 -4.23 -19.36 -8.53
CA GLN A 371 -2.95 -18.77 -8.91
C GLN A 371 -2.01 -18.82 -7.70
N GLY A 372 -1.10 -19.76 -7.71
CA GLY A 372 -0.18 -20.00 -6.61
C GLY A 372 1.18 -19.33 -6.78
N ILE A 373 2.10 -19.67 -5.89
CA ILE A 373 3.46 -19.09 -5.81
C ILE A 373 4.32 -19.43 -7.04
N GLU A 374 3.95 -20.43 -7.84
CA GLU A 374 4.63 -20.80 -9.08
C GLU A 374 4.71 -19.64 -10.09
N PHE A 375 3.78 -18.71 -10.06
CA PHE A 375 3.82 -17.51 -10.90
C PHE A 375 4.95 -16.59 -10.47
N ASP A 376 5.12 -16.39 -9.17
CA ASP A 376 6.21 -15.57 -8.64
C ASP A 376 7.56 -16.23 -8.86
N TYR A 377 7.67 -17.56 -8.65
CA TYR A 377 8.85 -18.35 -8.97
C TYR A 377 9.26 -18.15 -10.43
N SER A 378 8.31 -18.19 -11.38
CA SER A 378 8.58 -17.97 -12.79
C SER A 378 9.10 -16.57 -13.07
N CYS A 379 8.56 -15.53 -12.40
CA CYS A 379 9.03 -14.15 -12.53
C CYS A 379 10.48 -14.00 -12.06
N VAL A 380 10.83 -14.58 -10.90
CA VAL A 380 12.17 -14.54 -10.34
C VAL A 380 13.18 -15.22 -11.27
N HIS A 381 12.86 -16.42 -11.76
CA HIS A 381 13.74 -17.14 -12.69
C HIS A 381 13.87 -16.43 -14.05
N ALA A 382 12.81 -15.80 -14.54
CA ALA A 382 12.88 -14.98 -15.75
C ALA A 382 13.83 -13.79 -15.57
N ALA A 383 13.74 -13.09 -14.43
CA ALA A 383 14.65 -11.98 -14.11
C ALA A 383 16.11 -12.44 -14.06
N GLN A 384 16.39 -13.53 -13.36
CA GLN A 384 17.75 -14.10 -13.27
C GLN A 384 18.30 -14.55 -14.63
N ALA A 385 17.50 -15.27 -15.43
CA ALA A 385 17.93 -15.76 -16.73
C ALA A 385 18.20 -14.61 -17.72
N LEU A 386 17.37 -13.58 -17.74
CA LEU A 386 17.54 -12.43 -18.62
C LEU A 386 18.75 -11.56 -18.18
N SER A 387 18.92 -11.35 -16.89
CA SER A 387 20.10 -10.65 -16.36
C SER A 387 21.39 -11.38 -16.72
N ALA A 388 21.41 -12.72 -16.63
CA ALA A 388 22.59 -13.54 -16.98
C ALA A 388 23.02 -13.42 -18.46
N VAL A 389 22.08 -13.08 -19.35
CA VAL A 389 22.38 -12.86 -20.79
C VAL A 389 22.49 -11.38 -21.17
N GLY A 390 22.58 -10.49 -20.17
CA GLY A 390 22.95 -9.08 -20.34
C GLY A 390 21.80 -8.10 -20.49
N TYR A 391 20.55 -8.50 -20.27
CA TYR A 391 19.42 -7.57 -20.24
C TYR A 391 19.35 -6.84 -18.90
N GLU A 392 18.89 -5.58 -18.91
CA GLU A 392 18.40 -4.91 -17.73
C GLU A 392 16.99 -5.43 -17.43
N THR A 393 16.81 -6.03 -16.26
CA THR A 393 15.53 -6.62 -15.84
C THR A 393 14.76 -5.64 -14.98
N ILE A 394 13.49 -5.43 -15.33
CA ILE A 394 12.61 -4.47 -14.66
C ILE A 394 11.38 -5.23 -14.22
N MET A 395 11.17 -5.32 -12.90
CA MET A 395 9.99 -5.94 -12.32
C MET A 395 8.91 -4.90 -12.03
N VAL A 396 7.67 -5.20 -12.39
CA VAL A 396 6.48 -4.44 -11.97
C VAL A 396 5.54 -5.39 -11.24
N ASN A 397 5.28 -5.15 -9.96
CA ASN A 397 4.36 -5.96 -9.15
C ASN A 397 3.88 -5.17 -7.94
N CYS A 398 2.77 -5.61 -7.32
CA CYS A 398 2.13 -4.96 -6.16
C CYS A 398 1.90 -5.90 -4.96
N ASN A 399 2.45 -7.11 -4.99
CA ASN A 399 2.28 -8.10 -3.94
C ASN A 399 3.47 -8.04 -2.96
N PRO A 400 3.28 -7.67 -1.68
CA PRO A 400 4.38 -7.56 -0.73
C PRO A 400 4.89 -8.92 -0.22
N GLU A 401 4.15 -10.00 -0.47
CA GLU A 401 4.51 -11.35 0.00
C GLU A 401 5.32 -12.16 -1.02
N THR A 402 5.82 -11.54 -2.09
CA THR A 402 6.53 -12.22 -3.18
C THR A 402 8.02 -11.89 -3.19
N VAL A 403 8.84 -12.86 -3.65
CA VAL A 403 10.29 -12.70 -3.84
C VAL A 403 10.59 -11.78 -5.04
N SER A 404 9.72 -11.78 -6.07
CA SER A 404 9.88 -10.87 -7.21
C SER A 404 9.88 -9.39 -6.81
N THR A 405 9.28 -9.05 -5.67
CA THR A 405 9.28 -7.70 -5.11
C THR A 405 10.40 -7.46 -4.08
N ASP A 406 11.35 -8.36 -3.93
CA ASP A 406 12.60 -8.06 -3.22
C ASP A 406 13.47 -7.19 -4.13
N TYR A 407 14.03 -6.10 -3.56
CA TYR A 407 14.78 -5.09 -4.31
C TYR A 407 16.05 -5.63 -5.00
N ASP A 408 16.53 -6.81 -4.61
CA ASP A 408 17.70 -7.49 -5.15
C ASP A 408 17.38 -8.61 -6.16
N THR A 409 16.12 -8.81 -6.51
CA THR A 409 15.68 -9.84 -7.48
C THR A 409 15.87 -9.39 -8.93
N ALA A 410 15.60 -8.14 -9.24
CA ALA A 410 15.74 -7.54 -10.57
C ALA A 410 16.65 -6.31 -10.52
N ASP A 411 17.18 -5.86 -11.67
CA ASP A 411 17.97 -4.63 -11.74
C ASP A 411 17.16 -3.39 -11.33
N ARG A 412 15.82 -3.46 -11.49
CA ARG A 412 14.89 -2.40 -11.09
C ARG A 412 13.53 -2.97 -10.70
N LEU A 413 12.95 -2.43 -9.64
CA LEU A 413 11.61 -2.76 -9.18
C LEU A 413 10.75 -1.50 -9.15
N TYR A 414 9.62 -1.55 -9.87
CA TYR A 414 8.52 -0.63 -9.69
C TYR A 414 7.41 -1.32 -8.90
N PHE A 415 7.18 -0.86 -7.69
CA PHE A 415 6.10 -1.37 -6.86
C PHE A 415 4.79 -0.66 -7.23
N GLU A 416 4.12 -1.21 -8.23
CA GLU A 416 2.99 -0.57 -8.90
C GLU A 416 1.86 -1.56 -9.18
N PRO A 417 0.61 -1.05 -9.30
CA PRO A 417 -0.50 -1.84 -9.79
C PRO A 417 -0.24 -2.36 -11.20
N LEU A 418 -0.77 -3.54 -11.51
CA LEU A 418 -0.70 -4.13 -12.85
C LEU A 418 -1.87 -3.65 -13.74
N THR A 419 -2.15 -2.34 -13.71
CA THR A 419 -3.16 -1.71 -14.57
C THR A 419 -2.52 -1.17 -15.86
N LEU A 420 -3.35 -0.93 -16.87
CA LEU A 420 -2.87 -0.37 -18.14
C LEU A 420 -2.14 0.97 -17.93
N GLU A 421 -2.72 1.85 -17.11
CA GLU A 421 -2.14 3.16 -16.79
C GLU A 421 -0.76 3.01 -16.13
N ASP A 422 -0.72 2.30 -14.99
CA ASP A 422 0.49 2.22 -14.16
C ASP A 422 1.64 1.52 -14.90
N VAL A 423 1.34 0.47 -15.68
CA VAL A 423 2.34 -0.24 -16.51
C VAL A 423 2.84 0.64 -17.66
N LEU A 424 1.96 1.35 -18.36
CA LEU A 424 2.38 2.22 -19.46
C LEU A 424 3.22 3.40 -18.99
N GLU A 425 2.96 3.97 -17.82
CA GLU A 425 3.81 5.01 -17.23
C GLU A 425 5.20 4.45 -16.90
N ALA A 426 5.28 3.27 -16.29
CA ALA A 426 6.56 2.60 -16.03
C ALA A 426 7.34 2.32 -17.32
N VAL A 427 6.66 1.85 -18.37
CA VAL A 427 7.26 1.63 -19.71
C VAL A 427 7.75 2.93 -20.31
N SER A 428 6.93 3.98 -20.33
CA SER A 428 7.27 5.30 -20.89
C SER A 428 8.50 5.87 -20.22
N TYR A 429 8.56 5.81 -18.91
CA TYR A 429 9.67 6.31 -18.13
C TYR A 429 10.97 5.51 -18.36
N THR A 430 10.84 4.19 -18.42
CA THR A 430 11.99 3.29 -18.56
C THR A 430 12.61 3.32 -19.96
N HIS A 431 11.79 3.41 -21.01
CA HIS A 431 12.25 3.23 -22.39
C HIS A 431 12.48 4.52 -23.18
N LEU A 432 12.09 5.69 -22.70
CA LEU A 432 12.23 6.99 -23.39
C LEU A 432 11.68 7.03 -24.85
N ARG A 433 11.16 5.92 -25.38
CA ARG A 433 10.65 5.71 -26.73
C ARG A 433 9.35 4.92 -26.76
N ALA A 434 8.47 5.14 -25.80
CA ALA A 434 7.17 4.47 -25.73
C ALA A 434 6.32 4.60 -27.01
N HIS A 435 6.60 5.56 -27.86
CA HIS A 435 5.97 5.69 -29.18
C HIS A 435 6.30 4.57 -30.16
N GLU A 436 7.41 3.85 -29.99
CA GLU A 436 7.75 2.71 -30.86
C GLU A 436 7.07 1.41 -30.42
N THR A 437 6.82 1.25 -29.13
CA THR A 437 6.18 0.04 -28.58
C THR A 437 4.66 0.02 -28.84
N LEU A 438 4.01 1.18 -28.85
CA LEU A 438 2.58 1.30 -29.16
C LEU A 438 2.22 1.06 -30.63
N ARG A 439 3.18 0.93 -31.54
CA ARG A 439 2.93 0.55 -32.94
C ARG A 439 2.74 -0.94 -33.16
N TYR A 440 3.02 -1.78 -32.17
CA TYR A 440 2.98 -3.25 -32.25
C TYR A 440 2.01 -3.90 -31.25
N LEU A 441 1.27 -3.11 -30.46
CA LEU A 441 0.15 -3.52 -29.63
C LEU A 441 -1.15 -2.92 -30.16
#